data_7a00b78e4ba1b5a9823dc4f1c01149c4
#
_entry.id   7a00b78e4ba1b5a9823dc4f1c01149c4
#
_cell.length_a   1.000
_cell.length_b   1.000
_cell.length_c   1.000
_cell.angle_alpha   90.00
_cell.angle_beta   90.00
_cell.angle_gamma   90.00
#
_symmetry.space_group_name_H-M   'P 1'
#
loop_
_entity.id
_entity.type
_entity.pdbx_description
1 polymer ?
#
loop_
_entity_poly.entity_id
_entity_poly.type
_entity_poly.pdbx_seq_one_letter_code
_entity_poly.pdbx_strand_id
1 'polypeptide(L)'
;MAGLRYRHGMSAAAILFALLLAVPAPAGAGDGPAPGKAWTFSFYFENDLFSGTDRNYTNGVKLSWVSPDLSSYRESGGLPEWAVPWVRKLPFINTPGLQRNVALSLGQSMYTPEDTDRDTLIRNDRPYAGWTYGGIAFHSKNESRLDTIEIQAGIVGPHSYAEETQRLVHELRDIDVPAGWDHQLEDEPGLMLIYERKNRVLDKRRPGGLGVDAITHLGAALGNVSTYANAGFEVRTGWNLPADF
;
A
#
# COMPACT_ATOMS: atom_id res chain seq x y z
N MET A 1 8.38 -45.20 9.39
CA MET A 1 9.03 -44.23 10.29
C MET A 1 9.89 -43.31 9.43
N ALA A 2 9.38 -42.17 9.02
CA ALA A 2 10.11 -41.16 8.27
C ALA A 2 10.13 -39.89 9.16
N GLY A 3 11.32 -39.59 9.68
CA GLY A 3 11.51 -38.46 10.59
C GLY A 3 11.46 -37.12 9.83
N LEU A 4 10.48 -36.31 10.12
CA LEU A 4 10.42 -34.90 9.74
C LEU A 4 11.59 -34.17 10.41
N ARG A 5 12.59 -33.77 9.64
CA ARG A 5 13.59 -32.82 10.10
C ARG A 5 13.02 -31.41 9.96
N TYR A 6 12.45 -30.86 11.01
CA TYR A 6 12.16 -29.44 11.13
C TYR A 6 13.48 -28.65 11.07
N ARG A 7 13.75 -27.98 9.98
CA ARG A 7 14.79 -26.95 9.92
C ARG A 7 14.21 -25.68 10.56
N HIS A 8 14.69 -25.33 11.73
CA HIS A 8 14.46 -24.02 12.35
C HIS A 8 15.22 -22.94 11.57
N GLY A 9 14.70 -22.54 10.41
CA GLY A 9 15.01 -21.24 9.83
C GLY A 9 13.88 -20.30 10.22
N MET A 10 14.20 -19.11 10.70
CA MET A 10 13.18 -18.06 10.85
C MET A 10 12.46 -17.92 9.50
N SER A 11 11.14 -18.13 9.48
CA SER A 11 10.36 -18.01 8.26
C SER A 11 10.43 -16.56 7.76
N ALA A 12 10.42 -16.35 6.45
CA ALA A 12 10.41 -15.01 5.86
C ALA A 12 9.22 -14.18 6.36
N ALA A 13 8.11 -14.82 6.76
CA ALA A 13 6.99 -14.21 7.46
C ALA A 13 7.39 -13.61 8.81
N ALA A 14 8.25 -14.29 9.57
CA ALA A 14 8.79 -13.76 10.82
C ALA A 14 9.73 -12.56 10.57
N ILE A 15 10.43 -12.55 9.43
CA ILE A 15 11.27 -11.42 9.02
C ILE A 15 10.39 -10.22 8.59
N LEU A 16 9.32 -10.45 7.86
CA LEU A 16 8.36 -9.41 7.48
C LEU A 16 7.68 -8.81 8.73
N PHE A 17 7.26 -9.66 9.67
CA PHE A 17 6.66 -9.23 10.94
C PHE A 17 7.70 -8.56 11.86
N ALA A 18 8.96 -9.00 11.86
CA ALA A 18 10.04 -8.36 12.61
C ALA A 18 10.44 -7.00 12.01
N LEU A 19 10.37 -6.84 10.67
CA LEU A 19 10.51 -5.55 10.00
C LEU A 19 9.35 -4.60 10.33
N LEU A 20 8.13 -5.11 10.52
CA LEU A 20 6.97 -4.35 11.00
C LEU A 20 7.18 -3.80 12.43
N LEU A 21 7.90 -4.53 13.28
CA LEU A 21 8.19 -4.11 14.67
C LEU A 21 9.47 -3.26 14.78
N ALA A 22 10.29 -3.22 13.75
CA ALA A 22 11.52 -2.40 13.69
C ALA A 22 11.24 -0.94 13.25
N VAL A 23 10.00 -0.47 13.30
CA VAL A 23 9.70 0.96 13.19
C VAL A 23 10.42 1.66 14.35
N PRO A 24 11.37 2.56 14.09
CA PRO A 24 12.01 3.29 15.18
C PRO A 24 10.91 4.00 15.97
N ALA A 25 10.83 3.70 17.27
CA ALA A 25 9.98 4.42 18.17
C ALA A 25 10.26 5.93 17.98
N PRO A 26 9.25 6.80 17.99
CA PRO A 26 9.49 8.23 17.93
C PRO A 26 10.47 8.58 19.05
N ALA A 27 11.61 9.14 18.68
CA ALA A 27 12.59 9.65 19.63
C ALA A 27 11.86 10.55 20.62
N GLY A 28 12.08 10.31 21.90
CA GLY A 28 11.35 10.93 22.99
C GLY A 28 11.27 12.45 22.86
N ALA A 29 10.31 13.04 23.55
CA ALA A 29 9.90 14.44 23.54
C ALA A 29 11.09 15.44 23.75
N GLY A 30 11.85 15.61 22.68
CA GLY A 30 12.72 16.75 22.40
C GLY A 30 12.08 17.47 21.22
N ASP A 31 12.31 18.76 21.07
CA ASP A 31 11.75 19.62 20.03
C ASP A 31 11.67 18.89 18.68
N GLY A 32 10.49 18.31 18.41
CA GLY A 32 10.23 17.57 17.17
C GLY A 32 10.46 18.47 15.96
N PRO A 33 10.80 17.94 14.78
CA PRO A 33 10.96 18.73 13.59
C PRO A 33 9.70 19.58 13.36
N ALA A 34 9.90 20.82 12.93
CA ALA A 34 8.80 21.73 12.65
C ALA A 34 7.78 21.05 11.69
N PRO A 35 6.47 21.33 11.82
CA PRO A 35 5.45 20.76 10.93
C PRO A 35 5.87 20.87 9.45
N GLY A 36 5.76 19.79 8.68
CA GLY A 36 6.20 19.72 7.28
C GLY A 36 7.65 19.28 7.07
N LYS A 37 8.45 19.09 8.12
CA LYS A 37 9.85 18.60 8.03
C LYS A 37 10.04 17.15 8.48
N ALA A 38 8.99 16.49 8.92
CA ALA A 38 9.03 15.10 9.36
C ALA A 38 8.58 14.14 8.27
N TRP A 39 9.14 12.94 8.27
CA TRP A 39 8.59 11.82 7.50
C TRP A 39 7.28 11.37 8.14
N THR A 40 6.30 11.06 7.30
CA THR A 40 5.03 10.47 7.74
C THR A 40 5.04 8.99 7.44
N PHE A 41 4.75 8.18 8.44
CA PHE A 41 4.54 6.74 8.28
C PHE A 41 3.04 6.45 8.25
N SER A 42 2.61 5.60 7.31
CA SER A 42 1.24 5.12 7.20
C SER A 42 1.23 3.61 7.11
N PHE A 43 0.31 3.01 7.84
CA PHE A 43 0.01 1.59 7.79
C PHE A 43 -1.42 1.42 7.27
N TYR A 44 -1.55 0.69 6.17
CA TYR A 44 -2.83 0.29 5.60
C TYR A 44 -3.01 -1.21 5.78
N PHE A 45 -4.15 -1.56 6.31
CA PHE A 45 -4.61 -2.94 6.40
C PHE A 45 -6.02 -3.01 5.82
N GLU A 46 -6.15 -3.73 4.73
CA GLU A 46 -7.42 -4.00 4.08
C GLU A 46 -7.73 -5.47 4.24
N ASN A 47 -8.95 -5.77 4.67
CA ASN A 47 -9.43 -7.14 4.83
C ASN A 47 -10.94 -7.16 4.57
N ASP A 48 -11.39 -8.08 3.73
CA ASP A 48 -12.80 -8.24 3.40
C ASP A 48 -13.61 -9.02 4.47
N LEU A 49 -12.97 -9.46 5.52
CA LEU A 49 -13.53 -10.16 6.67
C LEU A 49 -14.74 -9.42 7.28
N PHE A 50 -14.80 -8.09 7.15
CA PHE A 50 -15.92 -7.27 7.62
C PHE A 50 -17.15 -7.33 6.71
N SER A 51 -16.99 -7.77 5.46
CA SER A 51 -18.08 -7.92 4.50
C SER A 51 -18.68 -9.33 4.48
N GLY A 52 -18.04 -10.31 5.12
CA GLY A 52 -18.46 -11.70 5.13
C GLY A 52 -18.35 -12.37 3.76
N THR A 53 -17.56 -11.80 2.86
CA THR A 53 -17.34 -12.30 1.50
C THR A 53 -15.85 -12.40 1.26
N ASP A 54 -15.29 -13.57 1.43
CA ASP A 54 -13.90 -13.91 1.04
C ASP A 54 -13.76 -13.96 -0.50
N ARG A 55 -14.29 -12.93 -1.19
CA ARG A 55 -14.37 -12.92 -2.66
C ARG A 55 -13.40 -11.92 -3.24
N ASN A 56 -12.49 -12.43 -4.06
CA ASN A 56 -11.70 -11.65 -5.02
C ASN A 56 -10.43 -10.95 -4.51
N TYR A 57 -10.43 -10.25 -3.43
CA TYR A 57 -9.30 -9.63 -2.77
C TYR A 57 -9.44 -9.89 -1.28
N THR A 58 -8.64 -10.79 -0.76
CA THR A 58 -8.83 -11.29 0.60
C THR A 58 -8.18 -10.39 1.63
N ASN A 59 -6.97 -9.91 1.34
CA ASN A 59 -6.21 -9.11 2.29
C ASN A 59 -5.12 -8.29 1.59
N GLY A 60 -4.87 -7.11 2.11
CA GLY A 60 -3.72 -6.29 1.74
C GLY A 60 -3.13 -5.55 2.92
N VAL A 61 -1.82 -5.55 2.94
CA VAL A 61 -1.02 -4.75 3.88
C VAL A 61 -0.13 -3.83 3.06
N LYS A 62 -0.14 -2.53 3.38
CA LYS A 62 0.79 -1.56 2.78
C LYS A 62 1.38 -0.68 3.88
N LEU A 63 2.69 -0.62 3.90
CA LEU A 63 3.48 0.31 4.68
C LEU A 63 3.93 1.43 3.76
N SER A 64 3.82 2.67 4.19
CA SER A 64 4.28 3.82 3.41
C SER A 64 5.04 4.81 4.27
N TRP A 65 6.12 5.34 3.70
CA TRP A 65 6.92 6.42 4.26
C TRP A 65 6.90 7.58 3.30
N VAL A 66 6.26 8.66 3.69
CA VAL A 66 6.13 9.88 2.87
C VAL A 66 7.16 10.91 3.35
N SER A 67 7.94 11.45 2.43
CA SER A 67 8.95 12.46 2.73
C SER A 67 8.32 13.75 3.28
N PRO A 68 9.10 14.58 3.97
CA PRO A 68 8.73 15.97 4.20
C PRO A 68 8.38 16.69 2.90
N ASP A 69 7.80 17.87 3.05
CA ASP A 69 7.48 18.78 1.94
C ASP A 69 8.75 19.22 1.21
N LEU A 70 8.75 19.06 -0.11
CA LEU A 70 9.88 19.35 -0.97
C LEU A 70 9.53 20.52 -1.90
N SER A 71 10.46 21.44 -2.12
CA SER A 71 10.34 22.45 -3.17
C SER A 71 10.61 21.84 -4.55
N SER A 72 11.40 20.77 -4.60
CA SER A 72 11.63 19.95 -5.80
C SER A 72 11.96 18.51 -5.44
N TYR A 73 11.69 17.58 -6.35
CA TYR A 73 12.07 16.15 -6.13
C TYR A 73 13.58 15.92 -5.99
N ARG A 74 14.42 16.88 -6.37
CA ARG A 74 15.86 16.82 -6.17
C ARG A 74 16.25 16.90 -4.69
N GLU A 75 15.44 17.56 -3.88
CA GLU A 75 15.71 17.75 -2.43
C GLU A 75 15.33 16.51 -1.60
N SER A 76 14.69 15.52 -2.20
CA SER A 76 14.22 14.33 -1.48
C SER A 76 15.34 13.55 -0.78
N GLY A 77 16.61 13.76 -1.19
CA GLY A 77 17.74 12.99 -0.67
C GLY A 77 17.66 11.49 -0.97
N GLY A 78 16.51 11.01 -1.43
CA GLY A 78 16.23 9.61 -1.72
C GLY A 78 16.22 9.25 -3.21
N LEU A 79 16.24 10.26 -4.11
CA LEU A 79 16.29 10.01 -5.54
C LEU A 79 17.75 10.09 -6.05
N PRO A 80 18.24 9.05 -6.74
CA PRO A 80 19.51 9.12 -7.44
C PRO A 80 19.49 10.25 -8.48
N GLU A 81 20.59 10.97 -8.65
CA GLU A 81 20.67 12.10 -9.60
C GLU A 81 20.25 11.73 -11.03
N TRP A 82 20.55 10.51 -11.46
CA TRP A 82 20.15 10.01 -12.78
C TRP A 82 18.62 9.87 -12.93
N ALA A 83 17.87 9.67 -11.85
CA ALA A 83 16.41 9.50 -11.89
C ALA A 83 15.68 10.87 -11.99
N VAL A 84 16.25 11.93 -11.47
CA VAL A 84 15.62 13.27 -11.43
C VAL A 84 15.16 13.75 -12.82
N PRO A 85 15.95 13.63 -13.92
CA PRO A 85 15.49 14.05 -15.24
C PRO A 85 14.27 13.28 -15.74
N TRP A 86 14.13 12.01 -15.37
CA TRP A 86 12.99 11.16 -15.73
C TRP A 86 11.74 11.53 -14.93
N VAL A 87 11.88 11.72 -13.62
CA VAL A 87 10.77 12.18 -12.76
C VAL A 87 10.24 13.53 -13.22
N ARG A 88 11.10 14.43 -13.68
CA ARG A 88 10.70 15.75 -14.23
C ARG A 88 9.86 15.64 -15.50
N LYS A 89 9.95 14.55 -16.25
CA LYS A 89 9.15 14.31 -17.46
C LYS A 89 7.80 13.65 -17.19
N LEU A 90 7.58 13.13 -15.97
CA LEU A 90 6.31 12.53 -15.62
C LEU A 90 5.19 13.59 -15.71
N PRO A 91 4.05 13.25 -16.31
CA PRO A 91 2.93 14.18 -16.43
C PRO A 91 2.32 14.48 -15.06
N PHE A 92 1.60 15.59 -14.95
CA PHE A 92 0.75 16.01 -13.82
C PHE A 92 1.48 16.34 -12.52
N ILE A 93 2.54 15.63 -12.15
CA ILE A 93 3.23 15.81 -10.87
C ILE A 93 4.23 16.98 -10.84
N ASN A 94 4.53 17.57 -11.99
CA ASN A 94 5.48 18.69 -12.10
C ASN A 94 4.81 20.06 -12.25
N THR A 95 3.53 20.19 -11.94
CA THR A 95 2.81 21.46 -12.00
C THR A 95 3.50 22.50 -11.12
N PRO A 96 3.84 23.70 -11.64
CA PRO A 96 4.45 24.77 -10.85
C PRO A 96 3.56 25.21 -9.69
N GLY A 97 4.19 25.63 -8.59
CA GLY A 97 3.47 26.15 -7.42
C GLY A 97 2.84 25.09 -6.52
N LEU A 98 2.94 23.80 -6.87
CA LEU A 98 2.50 22.72 -6.01
C LEU A 98 3.65 22.20 -5.13
N GLN A 99 3.31 21.79 -3.93
CA GLN A 99 4.16 21.07 -2.99
C GLN A 99 4.40 19.65 -3.51
N ARG A 100 5.57 19.09 -3.21
CA ARG A 100 5.99 17.78 -3.67
C ARG A 100 6.38 16.89 -2.50
N ASN A 101 6.10 15.59 -2.62
CA ASN A 101 6.60 14.57 -1.71
C ASN A 101 7.00 13.33 -2.53
N VAL A 102 7.95 12.57 -2.00
CA VAL A 102 8.26 11.21 -2.45
C VAL A 102 7.79 10.25 -1.37
N ALA A 103 7.12 9.18 -1.76
CA ALA A 103 6.77 8.12 -0.84
C ALA A 103 7.44 6.81 -1.26
N LEU A 104 7.87 6.05 -0.28
CA LEU A 104 8.30 4.67 -0.44
C LEU A 104 7.23 3.77 0.15
N SER A 105 6.98 2.65 -0.47
CA SER A 105 6.01 1.67 0.03
C SER A 105 6.56 0.25 -0.02
N LEU A 106 6.07 -0.58 0.89
CA LEU A 106 6.21 -2.02 0.88
C LEU A 106 4.81 -2.60 1.11
N GLY A 107 4.38 -3.49 0.25
CA GLY A 107 3.05 -4.07 0.36
C GLY A 107 3.01 -5.53 -0.01
N GLN A 108 1.97 -6.20 0.50
CA GLN A 108 1.59 -7.55 0.13
C GLN A 108 0.08 -7.60 -0.04
N SER A 109 -0.37 -8.21 -1.13
CA SER A 109 -1.78 -8.45 -1.40
C SER A 109 -2.00 -9.94 -1.63
N MET A 110 -3.14 -10.44 -1.19
CA MET A 110 -3.54 -11.84 -1.29
C MET A 110 -4.87 -11.96 -2.01
N TYR A 111 -4.94 -12.93 -2.88
CA TYR A 111 -6.13 -13.25 -3.66
C TYR A 111 -6.43 -14.73 -3.48
N THR A 112 -7.66 -15.05 -3.10
CA THR A 112 -8.12 -16.43 -2.92
C THR A 112 -9.41 -16.66 -3.70
N PRO A 113 -9.72 -17.91 -4.09
CA PRO A 113 -11.05 -18.25 -4.60
C PRO A 113 -12.12 -18.12 -3.52
N GLU A 114 -13.38 -18.27 -3.90
CA GLU A 114 -14.53 -18.18 -2.97
C GLU A 114 -14.54 -19.36 -1.96
N ASP A 115 -14.19 -20.57 -2.43
CA ASP A 115 -14.13 -21.77 -1.61
C ASP A 115 -12.69 -22.02 -1.17
N THR A 116 -12.33 -21.57 0.03
CA THR A 116 -10.99 -21.71 0.59
C THR A 116 -10.75 -23.04 1.30
N ASP A 117 -11.79 -23.83 1.57
CA ASP A 117 -11.67 -25.15 2.21
C ASP A 117 -11.24 -26.24 1.22
N ARG A 118 -11.33 -25.93 -0.05
CA ARG A 118 -11.04 -26.86 -1.13
C ARG A 118 -9.55 -26.95 -1.43
N ASP A 119 -9.01 -28.16 -1.34
CA ASP A 119 -7.60 -28.48 -1.61
C ASP A 119 -7.29 -28.79 -3.08
N THR A 120 -8.30 -28.80 -3.97
CA THR A 120 -8.16 -29.10 -5.40
C THR A 120 -8.35 -27.85 -6.24
N LEU A 121 -7.72 -27.82 -7.43
CA LEU A 121 -7.81 -26.70 -8.36
C LEU A 121 -9.27 -26.36 -8.73
N ILE A 122 -9.67 -25.12 -8.50
CA ILE A 122 -10.98 -24.58 -8.85
C ILE A 122 -10.88 -23.88 -10.21
N ARG A 123 -11.32 -24.58 -11.28
CA ARG A 123 -11.15 -24.06 -12.66
C ARG A 123 -12.04 -22.89 -13.04
N ASN A 124 -13.14 -22.68 -12.32
CA ASN A 124 -14.16 -21.68 -12.65
C ASN A 124 -14.09 -20.47 -11.71
N ASP A 125 -13.06 -20.38 -10.89
CA ASP A 125 -12.81 -19.26 -10.00
C ASP A 125 -11.36 -18.81 -10.15
N ARG A 126 -11.01 -17.68 -9.53
CA ARG A 126 -9.63 -17.19 -9.52
C ARG A 126 -8.70 -18.16 -8.80
N PRO A 127 -7.48 -18.29 -9.25
CA PRO A 127 -6.46 -19.03 -8.51
C PRO A 127 -6.06 -18.28 -7.23
N TYR A 128 -5.46 -19.00 -6.30
CA TYR A 128 -4.68 -18.36 -5.25
C TYR A 128 -3.53 -17.55 -5.87
N ALA A 129 -3.27 -16.40 -5.34
CA ALA A 129 -2.12 -15.59 -5.75
C ALA A 129 -1.69 -14.65 -4.62
N GLY A 130 -0.39 -14.57 -4.40
CA GLY A 130 0.24 -13.54 -3.59
C GLY A 130 0.95 -12.52 -4.47
N TRP A 131 0.96 -11.26 -4.05
CA TRP A 131 1.70 -10.17 -4.67
C TRP A 131 2.45 -9.39 -3.59
N THR A 132 3.79 -9.49 -3.57
CA THR A 132 4.62 -8.69 -2.67
C THR A 132 5.47 -7.72 -3.47
N TYR A 133 5.45 -6.45 -3.10
CA TYR A 133 6.06 -5.38 -3.88
C TYR A 133 6.71 -4.28 -3.03
N GLY A 134 7.72 -3.66 -3.63
CA GLY A 134 8.19 -2.33 -3.24
C GLY A 134 7.64 -1.28 -4.19
N GLY A 135 7.35 -0.09 -3.69
CA GLY A 135 6.82 1.01 -4.48
C GLY A 135 7.53 2.33 -4.22
N ILE A 136 7.53 3.18 -5.25
CA ILE A 136 7.91 4.58 -5.14
C ILE A 136 6.81 5.45 -5.73
N ALA A 137 6.36 6.44 -4.96
CA ALA A 137 5.33 7.37 -5.39
C ALA A 137 5.83 8.81 -5.40
N PHE A 138 5.33 9.58 -6.34
CA PHE A 138 5.58 11.00 -6.52
C PHE A 138 4.26 11.73 -6.35
N HIS A 139 4.21 12.60 -5.35
CA HIS A 139 3.05 13.43 -5.05
C HIS A 139 3.29 14.87 -5.47
N SER A 140 2.25 15.50 -6.02
CA SER A 140 2.21 16.92 -6.28
C SER A 140 0.88 17.47 -5.79
N LYS A 141 0.88 18.34 -4.79
CA LYS A 141 -0.35 18.75 -4.08
C LYS A 141 -0.41 20.22 -3.71
N ASN A 142 -1.62 20.68 -3.47
CA ASN A 142 -1.97 21.88 -2.71
C ASN A 142 -3.20 21.57 -1.85
N GLU A 143 -3.85 22.56 -1.26
CA GLU A 143 -5.04 22.34 -0.41
C GLU A 143 -6.26 21.77 -1.15
N SER A 144 -6.34 21.92 -2.48
CA SER A 144 -7.50 21.51 -3.26
C SER A 144 -7.27 20.32 -4.18
N ARG A 145 -6.01 19.93 -4.42
CA ARG A 145 -5.66 18.89 -5.38
C ARG A 145 -4.44 18.11 -4.94
N LEU A 146 -4.46 16.80 -5.17
CA LEU A 146 -3.34 15.88 -5.08
C LEU A 146 -3.26 15.06 -6.36
N ASP A 147 -2.10 15.05 -7.01
CA ASP A 147 -1.74 14.09 -8.06
C ASP A 147 -0.68 13.13 -7.53
N THR A 148 -0.87 11.85 -7.77
CA THR A 148 0.06 10.78 -7.41
C THR A 148 0.40 9.94 -8.62
N ILE A 149 1.69 9.69 -8.85
CA ILE A 149 2.17 8.62 -9.74
C ILE A 149 2.97 7.66 -8.87
N GLU A 150 2.57 6.39 -8.82
CA GLU A 150 3.26 5.33 -8.11
C GLU A 150 3.70 4.24 -9.09
N ILE A 151 4.93 3.78 -8.92
CA ILE A 151 5.51 2.64 -9.62
C ILE A 151 5.75 1.57 -8.56
N GLN A 152 5.22 0.38 -8.79
CA GLN A 152 5.42 -0.79 -7.94
C GLN A 152 6.11 -1.89 -8.74
N ALA A 153 7.08 -2.55 -8.13
CA ALA A 153 7.75 -3.72 -8.67
C ALA A 153 7.90 -4.80 -7.59
N GLY A 154 7.72 -6.05 -7.96
CA GLY A 154 7.76 -7.15 -7.00
C GLY A 154 7.58 -8.52 -7.64
N ILE A 155 7.06 -9.46 -6.88
CA ILE A 155 6.88 -10.85 -7.26
C ILE A 155 5.44 -11.31 -6.99
N VAL A 156 4.83 -11.95 -7.96
CA VAL A 156 3.59 -12.73 -7.83
C VAL A 156 3.99 -14.19 -7.61
N GLY A 157 3.20 -14.96 -6.86
CA GLY A 157 3.39 -16.40 -6.70
C GLY A 157 3.99 -16.80 -5.36
N PRO A 158 4.53 -18.04 -5.23
CA PRO A 158 5.02 -18.57 -3.96
C PRO A 158 6.05 -17.71 -3.25
N HIS A 159 6.98 -17.10 -3.98
CA HIS A 159 7.96 -16.22 -3.39
C HIS A 159 7.41 -14.84 -2.95
N SER A 160 6.11 -14.60 -3.10
CA SER A 160 5.44 -13.49 -2.43
C SER A 160 5.26 -13.72 -0.92
N TYR A 161 5.37 -14.98 -0.46
CA TYR A 161 5.14 -15.41 0.92
C TYR A 161 3.72 -15.09 1.44
N ALA A 162 2.75 -14.98 0.55
CA ALA A 162 1.38 -14.66 0.93
C ALA A 162 0.71 -15.83 1.67
N GLU A 163 0.98 -17.07 1.24
CA GLU A 163 0.52 -18.29 1.93
C GLU A 163 0.99 -18.32 3.39
N GLU A 164 2.29 -18.10 3.62
CA GLU A 164 2.86 -18.14 4.96
C GLU A 164 2.30 -17.02 5.84
N THR A 165 2.08 -15.85 5.26
CA THR A 165 1.45 -14.72 5.97
C THR A 165 0.02 -15.05 6.35
N GLN A 166 -0.78 -15.58 5.41
CA GLN A 166 -2.17 -15.96 5.69
C GLN A 166 -2.23 -17.07 6.74
N ARG A 167 -1.44 -18.14 6.57
CA ARG A 167 -1.35 -19.22 7.54
C ARG A 167 -1.04 -18.71 8.94
N LEU A 168 -0.02 -17.86 9.08
CA LEU A 168 0.36 -17.26 10.37
C LEU A 168 -0.80 -16.49 11.00
N VAL A 169 -1.51 -15.66 10.22
CA VAL A 169 -2.63 -14.88 10.72
C VAL A 169 -3.79 -15.77 11.16
N HIS A 170 -4.11 -16.82 10.38
CA HIS A 170 -5.17 -17.78 10.68
C HIS A 170 -4.85 -18.59 11.94
N GLU A 171 -3.63 -19.07 12.09
CA GLU A 171 -3.17 -19.78 13.31
C GLU A 171 -3.22 -18.89 14.56
N LEU A 172 -2.83 -17.60 14.44
CA LEU A 172 -2.89 -16.67 15.57
C LEU A 172 -4.33 -16.33 16.00
N ARG A 173 -5.30 -16.48 15.09
CA ARG A 173 -6.71 -16.21 15.33
C ARG A 173 -7.55 -17.45 15.62
N ASP A 174 -6.93 -18.63 15.59
CA ASP A 174 -7.61 -19.94 15.76
C ASP A 174 -8.78 -20.11 14.77
N ILE A 175 -8.50 -19.81 13.47
CA ILE A 175 -9.43 -19.98 12.35
C ILE A 175 -8.83 -20.92 11.30
N ASP A 176 -9.69 -21.55 10.49
CA ASP A 176 -9.30 -22.54 9.49
C ASP A 176 -8.31 -21.94 8.47
N VAL A 177 -7.24 -22.68 8.19
CA VAL A 177 -6.22 -22.28 7.21
C VAL A 177 -6.70 -22.69 5.81
N PRO A 178 -6.68 -21.79 4.82
CA PRO A 178 -7.04 -22.11 3.44
C PRO A 178 -6.21 -23.26 2.86
N ALA A 179 -6.87 -24.20 2.21
CA ALA A 179 -6.27 -25.49 1.82
C ALA A 179 -5.67 -25.49 0.41
N GLY A 180 -6.01 -24.53 -0.45
CA GLY A 180 -5.74 -24.59 -1.90
C GLY A 180 -4.48 -23.85 -2.37
N TRP A 181 -3.57 -23.40 -1.51
CA TRP A 181 -2.37 -22.68 -1.89
C TRP A 181 -1.40 -23.48 -2.78
N ASP A 182 -1.44 -24.82 -2.75
CA ASP A 182 -0.67 -25.68 -3.68
C ASP A 182 -1.02 -25.43 -5.16
N HIS A 183 -2.15 -24.76 -5.41
CA HIS A 183 -2.63 -24.40 -6.74
C HIS A 183 -2.54 -22.89 -7.04
N GLN A 184 -1.68 -22.17 -6.35
CA GLN A 184 -1.45 -20.76 -6.60
C GLN A 184 -0.75 -20.51 -7.95
N LEU A 185 -0.82 -19.27 -8.43
CA LEU A 185 -0.02 -18.84 -9.59
C LEU A 185 1.46 -19.07 -9.34
N GLU A 186 2.18 -19.41 -10.42
CA GLU A 186 3.64 -19.54 -10.39
C GLU A 186 4.32 -18.17 -10.21
N ASP A 187 5.62 -18.20 -9.90
CA ASP A 187 6.39 -16.98 -9.72
C ASP A 187 6.51 -16.16 -11.01
N GLU A 188 6.05 -14.93 -10.94
CA GLU A 188 6.17 -13.96 -12.02
C GLU A 188 6.66 -12.61 -11.50
N PRO A 189 7.58 -11.93 -12.21
CA PRO A 189 7.89 -10.55 -11.89
C PRO A 189 6.69 -9.66 -12.16
N GLY A 190 6.30 -8.86 -11.17
CA GLY A 190 5.19 -7.93 -11.27
C GLY A 190 5.67 -6.48 -11.43
N LEU A 191 4.97 -5.72 -12.27
CA LEU A 191 5.18 -4.29 -12.45
C LEU A 191 3.83 -3.60 -12.58
N MET A 192 3.65 -2.50 -11.82
CA MET A 192 2.45 -1.67 -11.85
C MET A 192 2.83 -0.20 -11.99
N LEU A 193 2.11 0.52 -12.82
CA LEU A 193 2.11 1.97 -12.89
C LEU A 193 0.72 2.46 -12.49
N ILE A 194 0.65 3.31 -11.48
CA ILE A 194 -0.60 3.81 -10.91
C ILE A 194 -0.60 5.33 -10.99
N TYR A 195 -1.70 5.89 -11.44
CA TYR A 195 -1.97 7.31 -11.37
C TYR A 195 -3.27 7.56 -10.62
N GLU A 196 -3.27 8.50 -9.70
CA GLU A 196 -4.46 8.94 -8.98
C GLU A 196 -4.48 10.47 -8.88
N ARG A 197 -5.66 11.06 -9.07
CA ARG A 197 -5.95 12.45 -8.79
C ARG A 197 -7.08 12.56 -7.78
N LYS A 198 -6.84 13.31 -6.72
CA LYS A 198 -7.83 13.71 -5.74
C LYS A 198 -8.13 15.21 -5.88
N ASN A 199 -9.40 15.59 -5.77
CA ASN A 199 -9.80 17.00 -5.75
C ASN A 199 -10.75 17.24 -4.58
N ARG A 200 -10.44 18.22 -3.74
CA ARG A 200 -11.34 18.68 -2.68
C ARG A 200 -12.38 19.61 -3.32
N VAL A 201 -13.59 19.08 -3.46
CA VAL A 201 -14.71 19.77 -4.13
C VAL A 201 -15.59 20.56 -3.16
N LEU A 202 -15.52 20.25 -1.87
CA LEU A 202 -16.13 21.00 -0.79
C LEU A 202 -15.09 21.23 0.30
N ASP A 203 -14.96 22.45 0.79
CA ASP A 203 -14.11 22.80 1.92
C ASP A 203 -14.84 23.75 2.84
N LYS A 204 -15.31 23.23 3.96
CA LYS A 204 -15.90 23.97 5.08
C LYS A 204 -15.18 23.63 6.38
N ARG A 205 -13.87 23.45 6.32
CA ARG A 205 -13.02 23.23 7.48
C ARG A 205 -12.95 24.52 8.30
N ARG A 206 -12.91 24.39 9.61
CA ARG A 206 -12.80 25.53 10.54
C ARG A 206 -11.70 25.26 11.55
N PRO A 207 -10.66 26.12 11.60
CA PRO A 207 -9.65 26.03 12.67
C PRO A 207 -10.30 26.11 14.05
N GLY A 208 -9.99 25.14 14.92
CA GLY A 208 -10.54 25.08 16.28
C GLY A 208 -12.04 24.79 16.37
N GLY A 209 -12.68 24.33 15.28
CA GLY A 209 -14.10 24.05 15.23
C GLY A 209 -14.46 22.78 14.45
N LEU A 210 -15.76 22.48 14.43
CA LEU A 210 -16.28 21.39 13.59
C LEU A 210 -16.23 21.80 12.12
N GLY A 211 -15.64 20.96 11.30
CA GLY A 211 -15.50 21.15 9.86
C GLY A 211 -16.00 19.95 9.06
N VAL A 212 -16.24 20.18 7.78
CA VAL A 212 -16.55 19.16 6.79
C VAL A 212 -15.82 19.46 5.50
N ASP A 213 -15.30 18.44 4.81
CA ASP A 213 -14.87 18.53 3.43
C ASP A 213 -15.35 17.32 2.62
N ALA A 214 -15.27 17.45 1.29
CA ALA A 214 -15.54 16.36 0.36
C ALA A 214 -14.45 16.31 -0.70
N ILE A 215 -13.94 15.12 -0.94
CA ILE A 215 -12.84 14.84 -1.85
C ILE A 215 -13.32 13.82 -2.88
N THR A 216 -13.18 14.12 -4.15
CA THR A 216 -13.36 13.14 -5.24
C THR A 216 -12.03 12.58 -5.65
N HIS A 217 -12.00 11.32 -6.11
CA HIS A 217 -10.82 10.75 -6.72
C HIS A 217 -11.14 10.05 -8.05
N LEU A 218 -10.17 10.09 -8.95
CA LEU A 218 -10.11 9.32 -10.18
C LEU A 218 -8.74 8.70 -10.27
N GLY A 219 -8.69 7.40 -10.57
CA GLY A 219 -7.44 6.66 -10.67
C GLY A 219 -7.45 5.65 -11.81
N ALA A 220 -6.26 5.28 -12.22
CA ALA A 220 -6.03 4.17 -13.14
C ALA A 220 -4.72 3.46 -12.79
N ALA A 221 -4.71 2.16 -12.99
CA ALA A 221 -3.53 1.33 -12.87
C ALA A 221 -3.33 0.52 -14.14
N LEU A 222 -2.08 0.37 -14.54
CA LEU A 222 -1.65 -0.43 -15.69
C LEU A 222 -0.46 -1.29 -15.28
N GLY A 223 -0.58 -2.58 -15.46
CA GLY A 223 0.50 -3.52 -15.15
C GLY A 223 0.12 -4.95 -15.51
N ASN A 224 1.08 -5.86 -15.36
CA ASN A 224 0.82 -7.29 -15.56
C ASN A 224 0.16 -7.96 -14.34
N VAL A 225 0.22 -7.33 -13.17
CA VAL A 225 -0.49 -7.83 -11.98
C VAL A 225 -1.97 -7.46 -12.04
N SER A 226 -2.27 -6.21 -12.42
CA SER A 226 -3.64 -5.72 -12.52
C SER A 226 -3.74 -4.52 -13.47
N THR A 227 -4.87 -4.37 -14.12
CA THR A 227 -5.21 -3.19 -14.93
C THR A 227 -6.64 -2.77 -14.62
N TYR A 228 -6.82 -1.55 -14.11
CA TYR A 228 -8.14 -1.04 -13.74
C TYR A 228 -8.21 0.48 -13.82
N ALA A 229 -9.43 1.00 -13.78
CA ALA A 229 -9.72 2.39 -13.50
C ALA A 229 -10.71 2.46 -12.34
N ASN A 230 -10.57 3.47 -11.49
CA ASN A 230 -11.45 3.70 -10.36
C ASN A 230 -11.90 5.16 -10.28
N ALA A 231 -13.04 5.36 -9.65
CA ALA A 231 -13.56 6.65 -9.28
C ALA A 231 -14.30 6.54 -7.94
N GLY A 232 -14.21 7.56 -7.12
CA GLY A 232 -14.92 7.57 -5.85
C GLY A 232 -14.95 8.95 -5.21
N PHE A 233 -15.51 8.99 -4.02
CA PHE A 233 -15.54 10.19 -3.20
C PHE A 233 -15.42 9.83 -1.72
N GLU A 234 -14.91 10.76 -0.95
CA GLU A 234 -14.77 10.71 0.49
C GLU A 234 -15.41 11.97 1.09
N VAL A 235 -16.17 11.82 2.15
CA VAL A 235 -16.67 12.93 2.95
C VAL A 235 -16.06 12.80 4.35
N ARG A 236 -15.36 13.84 4.78
CA ARG A 236 -14.75 13.88 6.10
C ARG A 236 -15.46 14.91 6.97
N THR A 237 -15.65 14.59 8.23
CA THR A 237 -16.15 15.50 9.25
C THR A 237 -15.35 15.32 10.53
N GLY A 238 -15.06 16.39 11.22
CA GLY A 238 -14.28 16.33 12.45
C GLY A 238 -13.98 17.68 13.04
N TRP A 239 -13.52 17.65 14.29
CA TRP A 239 -13.02 18.83 14.97
C TRP A 239 -11.60 19.15 14.49
N ASN A 240 -11.37 20.41 14.11
CA ASN A 240 -10.07 20.86 13.60
C ASN A 240 -9.56 19.98 12.45
N LEU A 241 -10.44 19.69 11.48
CA LEU A 241 -10.17 18.79 10.35
C LEU A 241 -8.93 19.26 9.56
N PRO A 242 -7.88 18.41 9.39
CA PRO A 242 -6.64 18.80 8.77
C PRO A 242 -6.77 19.02 7.26
N ALA A 243 -5.80 19.76 6.69
CA ALA A 243 -5.76 20.10 5.26
C ALA A 243 -5.14 19.02 4.36
N ASP A 244 -4.87 17.84 4.87
CA ASP A 244 -4.31 16.72 4.12
C ASP A 244 -5.31 16.02 3.17
N PHE A 245 -4.82 15.01 2.40
CA PHE A 245 -5.60 14.15 1.52
C PHE A 245 -5.55 12.70 1.98
#